data_221b31b518aa92eebbac02f3f13d533f
#
_entry.id   221b31b518aa92eebbac02f3f13d533f
#
_cell.length_a   1.000
_cell.length_b   1.000
_cell.length_c   1.000
_cell.angle_alpha   90.00
_cell.angle_beta   90.00
_cell.angle_gamma   90.00
#
_symmetry.space_group_name_H-M   'P 1'
#
loop_
_entity.id
_entity.type
_entity.pdbx_description
1 polymer ?
#
loop_
_entity_poly.entity_id
_entity_poly.type
_entity_poly.pdbx_seq_one_letter_code
_entity_poly.pdbx_strand_id
1 'polypeptide(L)'
;MTSEDAPVASPWLTTWFKPGESITHIINTNPRHHVWLLAGLGLIFAIILQLLVRGWAPVLLDWRAIAAIVIGGAILGVIGLYWAGFFFRWAGNLFGGHASAAEVRAALAWGQLPTVLGGAVGLVVGLLLLSAGVSNLVIGTIAVVAWLWTLVLTWLMFARIQKFGFWRTVISTA
;
A
#
# COMPACT_ATOMS: atom_id res chain seq x y z
N MET A 1 -15.19 35.27 5.65
CA MET A 1 -15.32 33.80 5.67
C MET A 1 -14.09 33.26 4.94
N THR A 2 -13.08 32.89 5.71
CA THR A 2 -11.81 32.37 5.19
C THR A 2 -12.02 30.93 4.75
N SER A 3 -11.47 30.56 3.60
CA SER A 3 -11.55 29.26 2.95
C SER A 3 -10.86 28.09 3.71
N GLU A 4 -10.71 28.22 5.02
CA GLU A 4 -9.96 27.31 5.88
C GLU A 4 -10.78 26.20 6.53
N ASP A 5 -12.11 26.24 6.41
CA ASP A 5 -13.03 25.27 7.07
C ASP A 5 -13.61 24.20 6.14
N ALA A 6 -12.98 23.92 5.00
CA ALA A 6 -13.36 22.75 4.23
C ALA A 6 -12.99 21.47 5.02
N PRO A 7 -13.93 20.56 5.31
CA PRO A 7 -13.62 19.35 6.04
C PRO A 7 -12.53 18.59 5.30
N VAL A 8 -11.39 18.42 5.97
CA VAL A 8 -10.24 17.69 5.42
C VAL A 8 -10.71 16.26 5.17
N ALA A 9 -10.93 15.92 3.91
CA ALA A 9 -11.41 14.60 3.52
C ALA A 9 -10.44 13.54 4.07
N SER A 10 -10.99 12.48 4.67
CA SER A 10 -10.22 11.41 5.31
C SER A 10 -9.12 10.89 4.38
N PRO A 11 -7.88 10.71 4.85
CA PRO A 11 -6.78 10.16 4.05
C PRO A 11 -7.10 8.81 3.39
N TRP A 12 -7.99 8.02 4.01
CA TRP A 12 -8.47 6.74 3.48
C TRP A 12 -9.21 6.86 2.15
N LEU A 13 -9.91 7.96 1.92
CA LEU A 13 -10.63 8.22 0.68
C LEU A 13 -9.80 9.05 -0.30
N THR A 14 -9.09 10.08 0.18
CA THR A 14 -8.29 10.95 -0.68
C THR A 14 -7.12 10.25 -1.33
N THR A 15 -6.56 9.22 -0.70
CA THR A 15 -5.45 8.42 -1.26
C THR A 15 -5.79 7.79 -2.61
N TRP A 16 -7.06 7.44 -2.86
CA TRP A 16 -7.48 6.79 -4.11
C TRP A 16 -7.47 7.72 -5.32
N PHE A 17 -7.81 8.98 -5.12
CA PHE A 17 -8.01 9.94 -6.21
C PHE A 17 -6.93 11.03 -6.25
N LYS A 18 -6.36 11.37 -5.09
CA LYS A 18 -5.38 12.44 -4.91
C LYS A 18 -4.22 12.00 -4.00
N PRO A 19 -3.45 10.97 -4.40
CA PRO A 19 -2.41 10.39 -3.55
C PRO A 19 -1.33 11.40 -3.14
N GLY A 20 -0.99 12.34 -4.03
CA GLY A 20 -0.02 13.40 -3.74
C GLY A 20 -0.48 14.41 -2.69
N GLU A 21 -1.77 14.78 -2.67
CA GLU A 21 -2.34 15.65 -1.63
C GLU A 21 -2.46 14.89 -0.31
N SER A 22 -2.95 13.65 -0.39
CA SER A 22 -3.11 12.77 0.78
C SER A 22 -1.79 12.55 1.50
N ILE A 23 -0.71 12.19 0.79
CA ILE A 23 0.59 11.95 1.43
C ILE A 23 1.17 13.24 2.02
N THR A 24 0.97 14.38 1.37
CA THR A 24 1.41 15.67 1.90
C THR A 24 0.69 16.00 3.21
N HIS A 25 -0.61 15.77 3.27
CA HIS A 25 -1.40 15.95 4.49
C HIS A 25 -0.95 15.02 5.62
N ILE A 26 -0.74 13.73 5.32
CA ILE A 26 -0.27 12.72 6.30
C ILE A 26 1.09 13.12 6.87
N ILE A 27 2.03 13.54 6.04
CA ILE A 27 3.38 13.94 6.48
C ILE A 27 3.31 15.18 7.37
N ASN A 28 2.51 16.17 7.01
CA ASN A 28 2.40 17.41 7.76
C ASN A 28 1.67 17.23 9.09
N THR A 29 0.74 16.26 9.18
CA THR A 29 -0.02 15.99 10.40
C THR A 29 0.71 14.99 11.30
N ASN A 30 0.95 13.78 10.80
CA ASN A 30 1.67 12.72 11.51
C ASN A 30 2.19 11.66 10.52
N PRO A 31 3.48 11.67 10.15
CA PRO A 31 4.05 10.72 9.19
C PRO A 31 4.11 9.27 9.71
N ARG A 32 3.79 9.03 10.98
CA ARG A 32 3.73 7.70 11.58
C ARG A 32 2.31 7.15 11.67
N HIS A 33 1.30 7.94 11.25
CA HIS A 33 -0.11 7.56 11.35
C HIS A 33 -0.41 6.29 10.54
N HIS A 34 -0.87 5.26 11.22
CA HIS A 34 -1.24 3.93 10.69
C HIS A 34 -0.16 3.19 9.87
N VAL A 35 1.09 3.68 9.86
CA VAL A 35 2.17 3.12 9.02
C VAL A 35 2.44 1.64 9.33
N TRP A 36 2.52 1.26 10.61
CA TRP A 36 2.75 -0.13 10.99
C TRP A 36 1.53 -1.03 10.71
N LEU A 37 0.33 -0.50 10.96
CA LEU A 37 -0.91 -1.19 10.66
C LEU A 37 -1.02 -1.52 9.17
N LEU A 38 -0.81 -0.53 8.31
CA LEU A 38 -0.88 -0.70 6.86
C LEU A 38 0.20 -1.63 6.32
N ALA A 39 1.43 -1.56 6.86
CA ALA A 39 2.50 -2.47 6.48
C ALA A 39 2.19 -3.92 6.86
N GLY A 40 1.68 -4.15 8.07
CA GLY A 40 1.27 -5.48 8.52
C GLY A 40 0.10 -6.02 7.71
N LEU A 41 -0.98 -5.23 7.57
CA LEU A 41 -2.14 -5.62 6.77
C LEU A 41 -1.78 -5.85 5.30
N GLY A 42 -0.92 -5.00 4.73
CA GLY A 42 -0.47 -5.14 3.35
C GLY A 42 0.17 -6.50 3.10
N LEU A 43 1.09 -6.94 3.97
CA LEU A 43 1.72 -8.26 3.82
C LEU A 43 0.76 -9.42 4.13
N ILE A 44 -0.08 -9.31 5.16
CA ILE A 44 -1.10 -10.32 5.47
C ILE A 44 -1.99 -10.56 4.26
N PHE A 45 -2.57 -9.51 3.68
CA PHE A 45 -3.46 -9.64 2.54
C PHE A 45 -2.74 -10.03 1.24
N ALA A 46 -1.47 -9.64 1.07
CA ALA A 46 -0.65 -10.12 -0.03
C ALA A 46 -0.44 -11.65 0.04
N ILE A 47 -0.17 -12.19 1.23
CA ILE A 47 -0.04 -13.64 1.45
C ILE A 47 -1.38 -14.33 1.17
N ILE A 48 -2.49 -13.81 1.70
CA ILE A 48 -3.84 -14.37 1.47
C ILE A 48 -4.16 -14.43 -0.04
N LEU A 49 -3.94 -13.32 -0.78
CA LEU A 49 -4.14 -13.30 -2.22
C LEU A 49 -3.28 -14.34 -2.94
N GLN A 50 -2.01 -14.48 -2.55
CA GLN A 50 -1.12 -15.48 -3.12
C GLN A 50 -1.60 -16.91 -2.89
N LEU A 51 -2.09 -17.22 -1.69
CA LEU A 51 -2.65 -18.54 -1.39
C LEU A 51 -3.89 -18.83 -2.23
N LEU A 52 -4.79 -17.85 -2.35
CA LEU A 52 -6.00 -17.98 -3.14
C LEU A 52 -5.70 -18.17 -4.64
N VAL A 53 -4.79 -17.36 -5.21
CA VAL A 53 -4.37 -17.46 -6.61
C VAL A 53 -3.74 -18.83 -6.91
N ARG A 54 -3.02 -19.41 -5.95
CA ARG A 54 -2.39 -20.75 -6.10
C ARG A 54 -3.35 -21.90 -5.86
N GLY A 55 -4.62 -21.64 -5.55
CA GLY A 55 -5.60 -22.66 -5.22
C GLY A 55 -5.41 -23.29 -3.84
N TRP A 56 -4.66 -22.63 -2.95
CA TRP A 56 -4.39 -23.11 -1.58
C TRP A 56 -5.39 -22.54 -0.57
N ALA A 57 -6.59 -22.20 -1.01
CA ALA A 57 -7.66 -21.72 -0.16
C ALA A 57 -7.95 -22.60 1.08
N PRO A 58 -7.86 -23.95 1.04
CA PRO A 58 -8.06 -24.79 2.23
C PRO A 58 -7.12 -24.45 3.39
N VAL A 59 -5.92 -23.90 3.13
CA VAL A 59 -5.00 -23.45 4.18
C VAL A 59 -5.63 -22.37 5.07
N LEU A 60 -6.53 -21.56 4.51
CA LEU A 60 -7.26 -20.52 5.25
C LEU A 60 -8.39 -21.06 6.13
N LEU A 61 -8.63 -22.38 6.13
CA LEU A 61 -9.55 -23.04 7.06
C LEU A 61 -8.83 -23.58 8.31
N ASP A 62 -7.51 -23.64 8.29
CA ASP A 62 -6.71 -24.02 9.46
C ASP A 62 -6.37 -22.78 10.31
N TRP A 63 -6.88 -22.72 11.53
CA TRP A 63 -6.65 -21.63 12.46
C TRP A 63 -5.16 -21.39 12.79
N ARG A 64 -4.34 -22.45 12.75
CA ARG A 64 -2.89 -22.36 13.00
C ARG A 64 -2.21 -21.63 11.84
N ALA A 65 -2.62 -21.93 10.61
CA ALA A 65 -2.14 -21.24 9.42
C ALA A 65 -2.58 -19.78 9.43
N ILE A 66 -3.84 -19.50 9.78
CA ILE A 66 -4.33 -18.13 9.94
C ILE A 66 -3.51 -17.38 11.00
N ALA A 67 -3.30 -17.96 12.17
CA ALA A 67 -2.51 -17.34 13.22
C ALA A 67 -1.06 -17.07 12.74
N ALA A 68 -0.43 -18.01 12.05
CA ALA A 68 0.90 -17.83 11.48
C ALA A 68 0.94 -16.69 10.42
N ILE A 69 -0.07 -16.63 9.54
CA ILE A 69 -0.19 -15.57 8.53
C ILE A 69 -0.38 -14.19 9.19
N VAL A 70 -1.25 -14.10 10.20
CA VAL A 70 -1.52 -12.81 10.87
C VAL A 70 -0.31 -12.35 11.68
N ILE A 71 0.25 -13.22 12.53
CA ILE A 71 1.40 -12.85 13.36
C ILE A 71 2.65 -12.63 12.50
N GLY A 72 2.96 -13.59 11.63
CA GLY A 72 4.12 -13.50 10.74
C GLY A 72 4.01 -12.35 9.76
N GLY A 73 2.84 -12.16 9.15
CA GLY A 73 2.57 -11.06 8.22
C GLY A 73 2.66 -9.68 8.89
N ALA A 74 2.15 -9.55 10.13
CA ALA A 74 2.27 -8.31 10.88
C ALA A 74 3.75 -7.97 11.17
N ILE A 75 4.50 -8.94 11.70
CA ILE A 75 5.92 -8.74 12.05
C ILE A 75 6.78 -8.51 10.81
N LEU A 76 6.67 -9.39 9.82
CA LEU A 76 7.48 -9.30 8.60
C LEU A 76 7.07 -8.10 7.73
N GLY A 77 5.80 -7.69 7.75
CA GLY A 77 5.33 -6.49 7.07
C GLY A 77 6.00 -5.22 7.62
N VAL A 78 6.10 -5.12 8.94
CA VAL A 78 6.81 -4.00 9.58
C VAL A 78 8.31 -4.08 9.28
N ILE A 79 8.94 -5.24 9.43
CA ILE A 79 10.37 -5.41 9.10
C ILE A 79 10.63 -5.05 7.64
N GLY A 80 9.81 -5.59 6.72
CA GLY A 80 9.91 -5.30 5.28
C GLY A 80 9.76 -3.82 4.96
N LEU A 81 8.86 -3.11 5.66
CA LEU A 81 8.69 -1.67 5.51
C LEU A 81 9.98 -0.91 5.87
N TYR A 82 10.66 -1.29 6.95
CA TYR A 82 11.91 -0.64 7.35
C TYR A 82 13.03 -0.91 6.35
N TRP A 83 13.14 -2.16 5.86
CA TRP A 83 14.08 -2.52 4.80
C TRP A 83 13.81 -1.77 3.50
N ALA A 84 12.57 -1.82 3.01
CA ALA A 84 12.18 -1.09 1.81
C ALA A 84 12.38 0.41 1.99
N GLY A 85 11.99 0.98 3.14
CA GLY A 85 12.19 2.39 3.45
C GLY A 85 13.65 2.81 3.42
N PHE A 86 14.57 1.95 3.90
CA PHE A 86 16.00 2.18 3.81
C PHE A 86 16.49 2.24 2.35
N PHE A 87 16.15 1.22 1.55
CA PHE A 87 16.56 1.14 0.15
C PHE A 87 15.97 2.28 -0.69
N PHE A 88 14.68 2.56 -0.56
CA PHE A 88 14.03 3.63 -1.32
C PHE A 88 14.56 5.02 -0.93
N ARG A 89 14.87 5.25 0.34
CA ARG A 89 15.52 6.48 0.76
C ARG A 89 16.92 6.59 0.17
N TRP A 90 17.72 5.53 0.26
CA TRP A 90 19.08 5.49 -0.29
C TRP A 90 19.06 5.76 -1.80
N ALA A 91 18.21 5.05 -2.55
CA ALA A 91 18.02 5.28 -3.97
C ALA A 91 17.55 6.71 -4.27
N GLY A 92 16.54 7.21 -3.53
CA GLY A 92 16.07 8.58 -3.69
C GLY A 92 17.17 9.64 -3.51
N ASN A 93 18.03 9.46 -2.51
CA ASN A 93 19.15 10.37 -2.27
C ASN A 93 20.17 10.38 -3.43
N LEU A 94 20.39 9.24 -4.11
CA LEU A 94 21.26 9.18 -5.30
C LEU A 94 20.74 10.04 -6.46
N PHE A 95 19.41 10.22 -6.54
CA PHE A 95 18.76 11.07 -7.55
C PHE A 95 18.44 12.48 -7.04
N GLY A 96 19.07 12.91 -5.95
CA GLY A 96 18.88 14.27 -5.40
C GLY A 96 17.59 14.48 -4.61
N GLY A 97 16.93 13.40 -4.19
CA GLY A 97 15.76 13.48 -3.29
C GLY A 97 16.17 13.78 -1.85
N HIS A 98 15.29 14.49 -1.12
CA HIS A 98 15.55 14.91 0.26
C HIS A 98 14.52 14.36 1.26
N ALA A 99 13.77 13.31 0.89
CA ALA A 99 12.76 12.73 1.77
C ALA A 99 13.39 12.08 3.01
N SER A 100 12.78 12.33 4.15
CA SER A 100 13.14 11.67 5.41
C SER A 100 12.74 10.19 5.40
N ALA A 101 13.37 9.38 6.26
CA ALA A 101 13.00 7.97 6.39
C ALA A 101 11.54 7.75 6.85
N ALA A 102 10.97 8.70 7.60
CA ALA A 102 9.58 8.63 8.04
C ALA A 102 8.61 8.87 6.87
N GLU A 103 8.89 9.87 6.04
CA GLU A 103 8.09 10.18 4.84
C GLU A 103 8.10 9.02 3.84
N VAL A 104 9.28 8.42 3.58
CA VAL A 104 9.39 7.26 2.69
C VAL A 104 8.56 6.09 3.22
N ARG A 105 8.67 5.77 4.52
CA ARG A 105 7.85 4.71 5.12
C ARG A 105 6.36 5.01 5.06
N ALA A 106 5.95 6.27 5.27
CA ALA A 106 4.55 6.67 5.12
C ALA A 106 4.05 6.42 3.68
N ALA A 107 4.80 6.85 2.67
CA ALA A 107 4.43 6.63 1.27
C ALA A 107 4.33 5.14 0.91
N LEU A 108 5.28 4.32 1.37
CA LEU A 108 5.27 2.88 1.15
C LEU A 108 4.08 2.19 1.84
N ALA A 109 3.77 2.57 3.09
CA ALA A 109 2.67 1.97 3.86
C ALA A 109 1.30 2.38 3.29
N TRP A 110 1.07 3.66 3.06
CA TRP A 110 -0.19 4.15 2.50
C TRP A 110 -0.42 3.72 1.05
N GLY A 111 0.65 3.49 0.29
CA GLY A 111 0.59 2.89 -1.03
C GLY A 111 0.06 1.45 -1.03
N GLN A 112 0.09 0.72 0.11
CA GLN A 112 -0.44 -0.63 0.24
C GLN A 112 -1.97 -0.72 0.30
N LEU A 113 -2.69 0.39 0.39
CA LEU A 113 -4.16 0.39 0.48
C LEU A 113 -4.86 -0.48 -0.57
N PRO A 114 -4.48 -0.45 -1.86
CA PRO A 114 -5.11 -1.32 -2.85
C PRO A 114 -4.87 -2.81 -2.59
N THR A 115 -3.68 -3.19 -2.11
CA THR A 115 -3.39 -4.58 -1.73
C THR A 115 -4.24 -5.02 -0.54
N VAL A 116 -4.40 -4.16 0.46
CA VAL A 116 -5.26 -4.45 1.63
C VAL A 116 -6.71 -4.64 1.19
N LEU A 117 -7.25 -3.72 0.40
CA LEU A 117 -8.64 -3.80 -0.05
C LEU A 117 -8.85 -4.97 -1.04
N GLY A 118 -7.96 -5.11 -2.02
CA GLY A 118 -7.99 -6.22 -2.97
C GLY A 118 -7.88 -7.58 -2.29
N GLY A 119 -7.04 -7.67 -1.24
CA GLY A 119 -6.91 -8.87 -0.42
C GLY A 119 -8.16 -9.19 0.39
N ALA A 120 -8.80 -8.17 0.98
CA ALA A 120 -10.07 -8.34 1.69
C ALA A 120 -11.19 -8.80 0.74
N VAL A 121 -11.32 -8.16 -0.43
CA VAL A 121 -12.28 -8.55 -1.46
C VAL A 121 -11.97 -9.96 -1.98
N GLY A 122 -10.70 -10.24 -2.29
CA GLY A 122 -10.25 -11.55 -2.76
C GLY A 122 -10.53 -12.66 -1.74
N LEU A 123 -10.37 -12.39 -0.45
CA LEU A 123 -10.72 -13.34 0.62
C LEU A 123 -12.21 -13.65 0.64
N VAL A 124 -13.07 -12.60 0.62
CA VAL A 124 -14.53 -12.78 0.61
C VAL A 124 -14.96 -13.56 -0.63
N VAL A 125 -14.51 -13.14 -1.81
CA VAL A 125 -14.80 -13.81 -3.08
C VAL A 125 -14.28 -15.25 -3.06
N GLY A 126 -13.04 -15.46 -2.62
CA GLY A 126 -12.43 -16.79 -2.53
C GLY A 126 -13.20 -17.73 -1.62
N LEU A 127 -13.66 -17.28 -0.44
CA LEU A 127 -14.44 -18.09 0.48
C LEU A 127 -15.85 -18.38 -0.05
N LEU A 128 -16.53 -17.42 -0.67
CA LEU A 128 -17.86 -17.63 -1.25
C LEU A 128 -17.83 -18.59 -2.44
N LEU A 129 -16.73 -18.59 -3.20
CA LEU A 129 -16.62 -19.37 -4.43
C LEU A 129 -15.86 -20.70 -4.25
N LEU A 130 -15.42 -21.02 -3.03
CA LEU A 130 -14.79 -22.32 -2.70
C LEU A 130 -15.66 -23.49 -3.12
N SER A 131 -17.00 -23.36 -2.94
CA SER A 131 -17.97 -24.39 -3.29
C SER A 131 -18.38 -24.41 -4.78
N ALA A 132 -18.14 -23.30 -5.49
CA ALA A 132 -18.61 -23.11 -6.86
C ALA A 132 -17.56 -23.46 -7.94
N GLY A 133 -16.35 -23.91 -7.55
CA GLY A 133 -15.29 -24.27 -8.50
C GLY A 133 -14.82 -23.11 -9.38
N VAL A 134 -15.01 -21.87 -8.89
CA VAL A 134 -14.66 -20.68 -9.68
C VAL A 134 -13.17 -20.61 -9.93
N SER A 135 -12.85 -20.34 -11.17
CA SER A 135 -11.49 -20.30 -11.68
C SER A 135 -10.62 -19.29 -10.92
N ASN A 136 -9.38 -19.66 -10.64
CA ASN A 136 -8.32 -18.80 -10.10
C ASN A 136 -8.15 -17.49 -10.93
N LEU A 137 -8.79 -17.39 -12.09
CA LEU A 137 -8.77 -16.23 -12.98
C LEU A 137 -9.39 -14.99 -12.32
N VAL A 138 -10.55 -15.12 -11.67
CA VAL A 138 -11.21 -13.98 -11.01
C VAL A 138 -10.35 -13.43 -9.89
N ILE A 139 -9.85 -14.33 -9.02
CA ILE A 139 -8.98 -13.94 -7.89
C ILE A 139 -7.63 -13.40 -8.42
N GLY A 140 -7.10 -14.03 -9.47
CA GLY A 140 -5.89 -13.57 -10.14
C GLY A 140 -6.04 -12.16 -10.72
N THR A 141 -7.18 -11.85 -11.32
CA THR A 141 -7.49 -10.50 -11.83
C THR A 141 -7.55 -9.48 -10.70
N ILE A 142 -8.24 -9.79 -9.58
CA ILE A 142 -8.27 -8.92 -8.39
C ILE A 142 -6.85 -8.66 -7.88
N ALA A 143 -6.03 -9.72 -7.78
CA ALA A 143 -4.65 -9.61 -7.30
C ALA A 143 -3.79 -8.73 -8.21
N VAL A 144 -3.86 -8.92 -9.52
CA VAL A 144 -3.10 -8.11 -10.50
C VAL A 144 -3.53 -6.66 -10.47
N VAL A 145 -4.84 -6.37 -10.47
CA VAL A 145 -5.35 -5.00 -10.39
C VAL A 145 -4.92 -4.32 -9.09
N ALA A 146 -5.06 -5.00 -7.96
CA ALA A 146 -4.64 -4.47 -6.67
C ALA A 146 -3.13 -4.18 -6.65
N TRP A 147 -2.31 -5.09 -7.18
CA TRP A 147 -0.86 -4.94 -7.26
C TRP A 147 -0.43 -3.77 -8.15
N LEU A 148 -0.99 -3.68 -9.36
CA LEU A 148 -0.70 -2.56 -10.27
C LEU A 148 -1.09 -1.22 -9.65
N TRP A 149 -2.26 -1.15 -9.00
CA TRP A 149 -2.70 0.08 -8.36
C TRP A 149 -1.82 0.46 -7.16
N THR A 150 -1.38 -0.53 -6.38
CA THR A 150 -0.38 -0.34 -5.31
C THR A 150 0.91 0.26 -5.86
N LEU A 151 1.42 -0.23 -6.99
CA LEU A 151 2.61 0.33 -7.63
C LEU A 151 2.38 1.79 -8.06
N VAL A 152 1.25 2.09 -8.69
CA VAL A 152 0.90 3.45 -9.13
C VAL A 152 0.82 4.40 -7.94
N LEU A 153 0.07 4.04 -6.87
CA LEU A 153 -0.07 4.90 -5.70
C LEU A 153 1.27 5.12 -4.99
N THR A 154 2.02 4.03 -4.78
CA THR A 154 3.35 4.11 -4.14
C THR A 154 4.28 5.01 -4.94
N TRP A 155 4.29 4.88 -6.27
CA TRP A 155 5.12 5.71 -7.15
C TRP A 155 4.72 7.19 -7.09
N LEU A 156 3.43 7.50 -7.18
CA LEU A 156 2.92 8.88 -7.13
C LEU A 156 3.22 9.54 -5.78
N MET A 157 3.04 8.81 -4.68
CA MET A 157 3.37 9.31 -3.35
C MET A 157 4.88 9.50 -3.18
N PHE A 158 5.68 8.54 -3.65
CA PHE A 158 7.14 8.61 -3.57
C PHE A 158 7.70 9.78 -4.39
N ALA A 159 7.22 9.97 -5.61
CA ALA A 159 7.60 11.11 -6.45
C ALA A 159 7.28 12.45 -5.78
N ARG A 160 6.16 12.53 -5.08
CA ARG A 160 5.73 13.73 -4.37
C ARG A 160 6.63 14.09 -3.20
N ILE A 161 7.02 13.09 -2.38
CA ILE A 161 7.85 13.34 -1.19
C ILE A 161 9.31 13.61 -1.52
N GLN A 162 9.84 13.03 -2.60
CA GLN A 162 11.23 13.24 -3.00
C GLN A 162 11.48 14.62 -3.57
N LYS A 163 10.42 15.38 -3.90
CA LYS A 163 10.51 16.74 -4.47
C LYS A 163 11.52 16.81 -5.62
N PHE A 164 11.50 15.81 -6.52
CA PHE A 164 12.45 15.76 -7.64
C PHE A 164 12.40 17.09 -8.41
N GLY A 165 13.43 17.92 -8.22
CA GLY A 165 13.58 19.19 -8.91
C GLY A 165 13.70 19.04 -10.42
N PHE A 166 14.13 17.86 -10.87
CA PHE A 166 14.29 17.52 -12.28
C PHE A 166 13.00 17.70 -13.10
N TRP A 167 11.84 17.27 -12.59
CA TRP A 167 10.56 17.41 -13.31
C TRP A 167 10.06 18.86 -13.35
N ARG A 168 10.38 19.68 -12.35
CA ARG A 168 10.06 21.11 -12.40
C ARG A 168 10.88 21.85 -13.45
N THR A 169 12.13 21.49 -13.62
CA THR A 169 13.00 22.08 -14.65
C THR A 169 12.53 21.70 -16.05
N VAL A 170 12.12 20.45 -16.26
CA VAL A 170 11.61 19.98 -17.57
C VAL A 170 10.26 20.62 -17.93
N ILE A 171 9.36 20.81 -16.94
CA ILE A 171 8.04 21.40 -17.20
C ILE A 171 8.10 22.94 -17.31
N SER A 172 9.09 23.58 -16.68
CA SER A 172 9.23 25.04 -16.75
C SER A 172 10.00 25.54 -17.98
N THR A 173 10.63 24.64 -18.73
CA THR A 173 11.37 24.96 -19.97
C THR A 173 10.65 24.50 -21.24
N ALA A 174 9.44 23.93 -21.11
CA ALA A 174 8.54 23.59 -22.22
C ALA A 174 7.38 24.57 -22.30
#